data_5bc18aed651c9b292234ee04e74c1302
#
_entry.id   5bc18aed651c9b292234ee04e74c1302
#
_cell.length_a   1.000
_cell.length_b   1.000
_cell.length_c   1.000
_cell.angle_alpha   90.00
_cell.angle_beta   90.00
_cell.angle_gamma   90.00
#
_symmetry.space_group_name_H-M   'P 1'
#
loop_
_entity.id
_entity.type
_entity.pdbx_description
1 polymer ?
#
loop_
_entity_poly.entity_id
_entity_poly.type
_entity_poly.pdbx_seq_one_letter_code
_entity_poly.pdbx_strand_id
1 'polypeptide(L)'
;MRRLLSLSLACALSVVLPACSTMNSWFGGNSEEDARKQMQWTYGSNAITVEVKPDPNLNLFGGQPHTLALGVYQTADPNAFISLLNDPAAIGKLFATGYASAGTLGFTRYIIEPGKPKTITVDRAQNAKYVGIVAGYFKLDPPNTARLFQIPVVVKTSGWIIHTRVASPGNVVINLLLGTEQLVNALRVRQPEEGKPKEGEPEAETGQINLLTPAEGGK
;
A
#
# COMPACT_ATOMS: atom_id res chain seq x y z
N MET A 1 -45.29 -46.60 -5.89
CA MET A 1 -43.88 -46.81 -6.14
C MET A 1 -43.19 -45.82 -7.12
N ARG A 2 -43.90 -44.87 -7.71
CA ARG A 2 -43.33 -43.91 -8.71
C ARG A 2 -42.87 -42.56 -8.13
N ARG A 3 -43.13 -42.30 -6.86
CA ARG A 3 -42.79 -41.02 -6.21
C ARG A 3 -41.52 -41.06 -5.33
N LEU A 4 -40.91 -42.22 -5.16
CA LEU A 4 -39.67 -42.35 -4.34
C LEU A 4 -38.40 -42.34 -5.19
N LEU A 5 -38.49 -42.48 -6.53
CA LEU A 5 -37.30 -42.37 -7.42
C LEU A 5 -36.95 -40.93 -7.82
N SER A 6 -37.85 -39.97 -7.65
CA SER A 6 -37.59 -38.59 -8.05
C SER A 6 -36.92 -37.75 -6.93
N LEU A 7 -36.88 -38.24 -5.70
CA LEU A 7 -36.19 -37.50 -4.58
C LEU A 7 -34.71 -37.85 -4.50
N SER A 8 -34.28 -39.01 -4.99
CA SER A 8 -32.86 -39.42 -4.94
C SER A 8 -31.99 -38.79 -6.02
N LEU A 9 -32.59 -38.27 -7.09
CA LEU A 9 -31.82 -37.64 -8.18
C LEU A 9 -31.56 -36.13 -7.93
N ALA A 10 -32.36 -35.48 -7.06
CA ALA A 10 -32.18 -34.06 -6.72
C ALA A 10 -31.06 -33.81 -5.68
N CYS A 11 -30.68 -34.83 -4.90
CA CYS A 11 -29.62 -34.71 -3.89
C CYS A 11 -28.20 -34.92 -4.44
N ALA A 12 -28.06 -35.50 -5.64
CA ALA A 12 -26.76 -35.79 -6.24
C ALA A 12 -26.13 -34.62 -6.99
N LEU A 13 -26.89 -33.50 -7.22
CA LEU A 13 -26.43 -32.36 -8.01
C LEU A 13 -25.88 -31.20 -7.16
N SER A 14 -25.89 -31.30 -5.82
CA SER A 14 -25.52 -30.22 -4.92
C SER A 14 -24.08 -30.28 -4.38
N VAL A 15 -23.23 -31.22 -4.81
CA VAL A 15 -21.90 -31.46 -4.23
C VAL A 15 -20.73 -31.08 -5.16
N VAL A 16 -20.98 -30.38 -6.29
CA VAL A 16 -19.93 -30.17 -7.31
C VAL A 16 -19.24 -28.79 -7.26
N LEU A 17 -19.42 -27.97 -6.24
CA LEU A 17 -18.91 -26.58 -6.24
C LEU A 17 -17.60 -26.26 -5.47
N PRO A 18 -16.92 -27.13 -4.71
CA PRO A 18 -15.56 -26.80 -4.26
C PRO A 18 -14.45 -27.64 -4.90
N ALA A 19 -14.72 -28.43 -5.93
CA ALA A 19 -13.76 -29.44 -6.42
C ALA A 19 -12.55 -28.91 -7.21
N CYS A 20 -12.59 -27.65 -7.71
CA CYS A 20 -11.50 -27.16 -8.58
C CYS A 20 -10.22 -26.77 -7.82
N SER A 21 -10.29 -26.31 -6.57
CA SER A 21 -9.10 -25.91 -5.80
C SER A 21 -8.37 -27.10 -5.19
N THR A 22 -9.10 -28.10 -4.76
CA THR A 22 -8.55 -29.33 -4.19
C THR A 22 -7.82 -30.21 -5.21
N MET A 23 -8.28 -30.25 -6.45
CA MET A 23 -7.58 -31.02 -7.51
C MET A 23 -6.24 -30.39 -7.88
N ASN A 24 -6.13 -29.05 -7.93
CA ASN A 24 -4.85 -28.40 -8.25
C ASN A 24 -3.77 -28.70 -7.22
N SER A 25 -4.10 -28.68 -5.92
CA SER A 25 -3.14 -28.99 -4.86
C SER A 25 -2.73 -30.47 -4.83
N TRP A 26 -3.63 -31.37 -5.21
CA TRP A 26 -3.32 -32.81 -5.26
C TRP A 26 -2.33 -33.15 -6.39
N PHE A 27 -2.29 -32.37 -7.45
CA PHE A 27 -1.33 -32.52 -8.57
C PHE A 27 -0.08 -31.64 -8.41
N GLY A 28 0.18 -31.07 -7.21
CA GLY A 28 1.39 -30.28 -6.93
C GLY A 28 1.30 -28.79 -7.24
N GLY A 29 0.10 -28.28 -7.55
CA GLY A 29 -0.18 -26.84 -7.61
C GLY A 29 -0.40 -26.27 -6.21
N ASN A 30 -0.36 -24.93 -6.10
CA ASN A 30 -0.64 -24.22 -4.84
C ASN A 30 -1.82 -23.24 -4.99
N SER A 31 -2.38 -22.82 -3.85
CA SER A 31 -3.38 -21.74 -3.80
C SER A 31 -2.71 -20.37 -3.80
N GLU A 32 -3.49 -19.33 -4.07
CA GLU A 32 -3.01 -17.94 -3.92
C GLU A 32 -2.66 -17.62 -2.47
N GLU A 33 -3.43 -18.16 -1.53
CA GLU A 33 -3.19 -18.00 -0.10
C GLU A 33 -1.86 -18.62 0.33
N ASP A 34 -1.54 -19.83 -0.16
CA ASP A 34 -0.25 -20.49 0.11
C ASP A 34 0.91 -19.69 -0.46
N ALA A 35 0.76 -19.16 -1.69
CA ALA A 35 1.76 -18.30 -2.31
C ALA A 35 2.00 -17.02 -1.49
N ARG A 36 0.94 -16.39 -0.98
CA ARG A 36 1.04 -15.20 -0.12
C ARG A 36 1.68 -15.50 1.23
N LYS A 37 1.38 -16.65 1.86
CA LYS A 37 1.99 -17.09 3.13
C LYS A 37 3.48 -17.37 3.00
N GLN A 38 3.92 -17.88 1.85
CA GLN A 38 5.34 -18.18 1.58
C GLN A 38 6.14 -16.98 1.07
N MET A 39 5.46 -15.87 0.77
CA MET A 39 6.09 -14.68 0.21
C MET A 39 7.10 -14.06 1.17
N GLN A 40 8.25 -13.65 0.61
CA GLN A 40 9.26 -12.88 1.31
C GLN A 40 9.17 -11.39 0.93
N TRP A 41 9.19 -10.51 1.90
CA TRP A 41 9.25 -9.07 1.70
C TRP A 41 10.71 -8.62 1.44
N THR A 42 11.21 -8.97 0.27
CA THR A 42 12.59 -8.68 -0.15
C THR A 42 12.81 -7.21 -0.45
N TYR A 43 14.07 -6.77 -0.43
CA TYR A 43 14.50 -5.48 -0.96
C TYR A 43 14.05 -5.35 -2.44
N GLY A 44 13.72 -4.11 -2.86
CA GLY A 44 13.34 -3.81 -4.23
C GLY A 44 13.98 -2.50 -4.70
N SER A 45 14.86 -2.57 -5.67
CA SER A 45 15.46 -1.36 -6.26
C SER A 45 14.39 -0.57 -7.03
N ASN A 46 14.35 0.75 -6.83
CA ASN A 46 13.44 1.69 -7.50
C ASN A 46 11.95 1.26 -7.43
N ALA A 47 11.56 0.57 -6.36
CA ALA A 47 10.23 -0.05 -6.24
C ALA A 47 9.14 0.92 -5.76
N ILE A 48 9.50 2.13 -5.33
CA ILE A 48 8.57 3.17 -4.88
C ILE A 48 8.80 4.41 -5.73
N THR A 49 7.77 4.86 -6.44
CA THR A 49 7.77 6.11 -7.20
C THR A 49 6.75 7.07 -6.62
N VAL A 50 7.13 8.32 -6.39
CA VAL A 50 6.25 9.38 -5.93
C VAL A 50 6.27 10.51 -6.94
N GLU A 51 5.14 10.74 -7.61
CA GLU A 51 4.94 11.83 -8.56
C GLU A 51 4.31 13.01 -7.82
N VAL A 52 5.08 14.08 -7.65
CA VAL A 52 4.69 15.24 -6.86
C VAL A 52 4.31 16.40 -7.76
N LYS A 53 3.10 16.94 -7.56
CA LYS A 53 2.60 18.15 -8.21
C LYS A 53 2.31 19.21 -7.14
N PRO A 54 3.26 20.12 -6.86
CA PRO A 54 3.08 21.18 -5.87
C PRO A 54 2.33 22.38 -6.45
N ASP A 55 1.50 23.02 -5.61
CA ASP A 55 0.87 24.30 -5.91
C ASP A 55 1.93 25.40 -6.05
N PRO A 56 1.75 26.42 -6.92
CA PRO A 56 2.61 27.59 -6.95
C PRO A 56 2.72 28.36 -5.62
N ASN A 57 1.67 28.27 -4.78
CA ASN A 57 1.65 28.85 -3.42
C ASN A 57 1.92 27.77 -2.35
N LEU A 58 2.72 26.73 -2.67
CA LEU A 58 3.07 25.67 -1.74
C LEU A 58 3.56 26.21 -0.40
N ASN A 59 3.08 25.61 0.71
CA ASN A 59 3.55 25.88 2.07
C ASN A 59 3.55 27.38 2.41
N LEU A 60 2.41 28.03 2.15
CA LEU A 60 2.24 29.48 2.29
C LEU A 60 2.40 29.93 3.75
N PHE A 61 3.31 30.86 4.00
CA PHE A 61 3.52 31.47 5.30
C PHE A 61 3.89 32.93 5.14
N GLY A 62 3.24 33.82 5.93
CA GLY A 62 3.44 35.27 5.80
C GLY A 62 3.10 35.82 4.41
N GLY A 63 2.16 35.17 3.67
CA GLY A 63 1.77 35.57 2.32
C GLY A 63 2.78 35.17 1.23
N GLN A 64 3.82 34.41 1.55
CA GLN A 64 4.84 33.96 0.61
C GLN A 64 4.86 32.41 0.51
N PRO A 65 5.05 31.85 -0.70
CA PRO A 65 5.27 30.43 -0.87
C PRO A 65 6.67 30.02 -0.39
N HIS A 66 6.77 28.83 0.18
CA HIS A 66 8.03 28.28 0.68
C HIS A 66 8.24 26.85 0.18
N THR A 67 9.50 26.41 0.19
CA THR A 67 9.83 25.02 -0.01
C THR A 67 9.23 24.16 1.09
N LEU A 68 8.97 22.89 0.77
CA LEU A 68 8.40 21.92 1.69
C LEU A 68 9.31 20.69 1.79
N ALA A 69 9.58 20.25 3.01
CA ALA A 69 10.23 18.96 3.23
C ALA A 69 9.20 17.82 3.08
N LEU A 70 9.43 16.92 2.15
CA LEU A 70 8.61 15.73 1.93
C LEU A 70 9.37 14.49 2.42
N GLY A 71 8.79 13.76 3.36
CA GLY A 71 9.34 12.51 3.89
C GLY A 71 8.67 11.30 3.25
N VAL A 72 9.48 10.35 2.79
CA VAL A 72 9.06 9.01 2.39
C VAL A 72 9.54 8.03 3.46
N TYR A 73 8.59 7.47 4.19
CA TYR A 73 8.79 6.59 5.34
C TYR A 73 8.45 5.15 4.94
N GLN A 74 9.17 4.17 5.46
CA GLN A 74 8.91 2.76 5.20
C GLN A 74 8.83 1.97 6.51
N THR A 75 7.85 1.07 6.63
CA THR A 75 7.64 0.26 7.82
C THR A 75 7.03 -1.11 7.49
N ALA A 76 7.22 -2.06 8.40
CA ALA A 76 6.50 -3.35 8.39
C ALA A 76 5.13 -3.27 9.08
N ASP A 77 4.96 -2.30 10.01
CA ASP A 77 3.76 -2.15 10.86
C ASP A 77 3.15 -0.76 10.67
N PRO A 78 1.88 -0.66 10.23
CA PRO A 78 1.19 0.62 10.07
C PRO A 78 1.11 1.41 11.38
N ASN A 79 1.03 0.73 12.54
CA ASN A 79 0.95 1.38 13.84
C ASN A 79 2.22 2.16 14.20
N ALA A 80 3.39 1.74 13.71
CA ALA A 80 4.63 2.50 13.90
C ALA A 80 4.54 3.89 13.26
N PHE A 81 3.94 4.00 12.06
CA PHE A 81 3.72 5.27 11.40
C PHE A 81 2.64 6.10 12.09
N ILE A 82 1.53 5.49 12.49
CA ILE A 82 0.45 6.17 13.24
C ILE A 82 0.99 6.74 14.55
N SER A 83 1.80 5.96 15.29
CA SER A 83 2.43 6.41 16.53
C SER A 83 3.38 7.59 16.31
N LEU A 84 4.15 7.58 15.21
CA LEU A 84 5.00 8.70 14.82
C LEU A 84 4.17 9.97 14.57
N LEU A 85 3.02 9.85 13.90
CA LEU A 85 2.17 11.00 13.58
C LEU A 85 1.50 11.62 14.81
N ASN A 86 1.33 10.86 15.87
CA ASN A 86 0.77 11.32 17.15
C ASN A 86 1.80 12.08 18.01
N ASP A 87 3.08 12.14 17.59
CA ASP A 87 4.14 12.85 18.29
C ASP A 87 4.81 13.88 17.36
N PRO A 88 4.40 15.17 17.40
CA PRO A 88 5.00 16.23 16.59
C PRO A 88 6.52 16.38 16.80
N ALA A 89 7.02 16.11 18.02
CA ALA A 89 8.46 16.18 18.30
C ALA A 89 9.22 15.05 17.59
N ALA A 90 8.63 13.84 17.55
CA ALA A 90 9.19 12.71 16.81
C ALA A 90 9.22 12.99 15.29
N ILE A 91 8.18 13.62 14.73
CA ILE A 91 8.18 14.06 13.32
C ILE A 91 9.30 15.07 13.08
N GLY A 92 9.43 16.09 13.93
CA GLY A 92 10.50 17.09 13.84
C GLY A 92 11.89 16.45 13.89
N LYS A 93 12.11 15.52 14.82
CA LYS A 93 13.34 14.75 14.93
C LYS A 93 13.61 13.92 13.68
N LEU A 94 12.58 13.23 13.14
CA LEU A 94 12.70 12.44 11.92
C LEU A 94 13.19 13.30 10.76
N PHE A 95 12.58 14.47 10.55
CA PHE A 95 13.00 15.39 9.49
C PHE A 95 14.39 15.97 9.71
N ALA A 96 14.79 16.23 10.96
CA ALA A 96 16.09 16.80 11.28
C ALA A 96 17.23 15.77 11.12
N THR A 97 17.04 14.54 11.60
CA THR A 97 18.11 13.55 11.73
C THR A 97 18.04 12.40 10.72
N GLY A 98 16.88 12.17 10.11
CA GLY A 98 16.61 10.99 9.29
C GLY A 98 16.38 9.71 10.10
N TYR A 99 16.45 9.79 11.45
CA TYR A 99 16.24 8.64 12.33
C TYR A 99 14.87 8.73 12.99
N ALA A 100 14.05 7.73 12.75
CA ALA A 100 12.80 7.54 13.46
C ALA A 100 12.95 6.53 14.60
N SER A 101 11.89 6.43 15.39
CA SER A 101 11.71 5.45 16.45
C SER A 101 11.70 4.00 15.92
N ALA A 102 11.59 3.05 16.84
CA ALA A 102 11.44 1.63 16.53
C ALA A 102 10.32 1.39 15.51
N GLY A 103 10.55 0.48 14.54
CA GLY A 103 9.62 0.16 13.47
C GLY A 103 9.87 0.89 12.14
N THR A 104 10.81 1.85 12.07
CA THR A 104 11.26 2.47 10.82
C THR A 104 12.24 1.56 10.10
N LEU A 105 11.89 1.16 8.88
CA LEU A 105 12.78 0.38 8.01
C LEU A 105 13.55 1.27 7.02
N GLY A 106 13.01 2.44 6.72
CA GLY A 106 13.65 3.44 5.86
C GLY A 106 12.96 4.79 5.95
N PHE A 107 13.75 5.84 5.78
CA PHE A 107 13.27 7.22 5.66
C PHE A 107 14.17 8.00 4.72
N THR A 108 13.54 8.73 3.79
CA THR A 108 14.24 9.64 2.88
C THR A 108 13.50 10.95 2.83
N ARG A 109 14.24 12.06 2.94
CA ARG A 109 13.70 13.42 2.88
C ARG A 109 14.03 14.07 1.54
N TYR A 110 13.05 14.74 0.96
CA TYR A 110 13.18 15.52 -0.27
C TYR A 110 12.72 16.94 -0.05
N ILE A 111 13.32 17.89 -0.77
CA ILE A 111 12.84 19.26 -0.82
C ILE A 111 11.99 19.44 -2.07
N ILE A 112 10.80 19.96 -1.88
CA ILE A 112 9.84 20.28 -2.93
C ILE A 112 9.74 21.80 -3.05
N GLU A 113 9.91 22.31 -4.27
CA GLU A 113 9.82 23.72 -4.58
C GLU A 113 8.40 24.08 -5.04
N PRO A 114 7.88 25.26 -4.70
CA PRO A 114 6.58 25.74 -5.18
C PRO A 114 6.46 25.67 -6.71
N GLY A 115 5.36 25.13 -7.21
CA GLY A 115 5.03 25.06 -8.63
C GLY A 115 5.94 24.18 -9.50
N LYS A 116 6.94 23.47 -8.93
CA LYS A 116 7.86 22.64 -9.69
C LYS A 116 7.55 21.14 -9.51
N PRO A 117 6.93 20.46 -10.46
CA PRO A 117 6.69 19.02 -10.40
C PRO A 117 7.99 18.25 -10.23
N LYS A 118 7.93 17.14 -9.49
CA LYS A 118 9.09 16.30 -9.20
C LYS A 118 8.69 14.82 -9.16
N THR A 119 9.46 13.97 -9.81
CA THR A 119 9.40 12.52 -9.65
C THR A 119 10.50 12.05 -8.71
N ILE A 120 10.12 11.30 -7.70
CA ILE A 120 11.00 10.75 -6.68
C ILE A 120 10.96 9.23 -6.80
N THR A 121 12.12 8.61 -6.86
CA THR A 121 12.24 7.14 -6.87
C THR A 121 13.04 6.71 -5.65
N VAL A 122 12.50 5.71 -4.93
CA VAL A 122 13.07 5.19 -3.69
C VAL A 122 13.10 3.66 -3.75
N ASP A 123 14.17 3.09 -3.23
CA ASP A 123 14.26 1.64 -3.05
C ASP A 123 13.32 1.20 -1.92
N ARG A 124 12.67 0.06 -2.09
CA ARG A 124 11.91 -0.57 -1.01
C ARG A 124 12.86 -1.31 -0.07
N ALA A 125 12.86 -0.91 1.19
CA ALA A 125 13.60 -1.61 2.23
C ALA A 125 13.10 -3.05 2.40
N GLN A 126 13.98 -3.96 2.79
CA GLN A 126 13.61 -5.32 3.16
C GLN A 126 12.58 -5.29 4.32
N ASN A 127 11.57 -6.14 4.25
CA ASN A 127 10.43 -6.22 5.17
C ASN A 127 9.48 -5.03 5.16
N ALA A 128 9.66 -4.01 4.30
CA ALA A 128 8.71 -2.92 4.17
C ALA A 128 7.40 -3.42 3.54
N LYS A 129 6.30 -3.21 4.24
CA LYS A 129 4.93 -3.54 3.82
C LYS A 129 4.10 -2.28 3.56
N TYR A 130 4.55 -1.15 4.09
CA TYR A 130 3.84 0.14 4.01
C TYR A 130 4.80 1.27 3.66
N VAL A 131 4.27 2.25 2.92
CA VAL A 131 4.93 3.50 2.57
C VAL A 131 4.12 4.64 3.17
N GLY A 132 4.73 5.39 4.07
CA GLY A 132 4.18 6.62 4.63
C GLY A 132 4.72 7.85 3.91
N ILE A 133 3.86 8.81 3.64
CA ILE A 133 4.22 10.14 3.15
C ILE A 133 3.92 11.13 4.25
N VAL A 134 4.89 12.00 4.56
CA VAL A 134 4.72 13.11 5.51
C VAL A 134 5.16 14.40 4.81
N ALA A 135 4.25 15.35 4.70
CA ALA A 135 4.51 16.67 4.13
C ALA A 135 4.72 17.67 5.28
N GLY A 136 5.93 18.23 5.38
CA GLY A 136 6.35 19.14 6.45
C GLY A 136 5.91 20.57 6.22
N TYR A 137 4.60 20.81 6.23
CA TYR A 137 4.01 22.14 6.19
C TYR A 137 4.34 22.93 7.48
N PHE A 138 4.36 24.26 7.41
CA PHE A 138 4.49 25.13 8.60
C PHE A 138 3.45 24.78 9.65
N LYS A 139 2.20 24.58 9.23
CA LYS A 139 1.15 24.02 10.07
C LYS A 139 1.11 22.51 9.87
N LEU A 140 1.81 21.79 10.73
CA LEU A 140 1.79 20.35 10.72
C LEU A 140 0.47 19.85 11.33
N ASP A 141 -0.35 19.25 10.49
CA ASP A 141 -1.62 18.62 10.85
C ASP A 141 -1.65 17.21 10.23
N PRO A 142 -1.21 16.17 10.95
CA PRO A 142 -1.00 14.83 10.37
C PRO A 142 -2.18 14.27 9.57
N PRO A 143 -3.45 14.40 9.98
CA PRO A 143 -4.60 13.98 9.18
C PRO A 143 -4.65 14.61 7.78
N ASN A 144 -4.16 15.84 7.64
CA ASN A 144 -4.16 16.58 6.40
C ASN A 144 -2.80 16.66 5.70
N THR A 145 -1.72 16.28 6.39
CA THR A 145 -0.35 16.39 5.87
C THR A 145 0.40 15.06 5.74
N ALA A 146 -0.25 13.94 6.12
CA ALA A 146 0.34 12.62 5.99
C ALA A 146 -0.61 11.62 5.34
N ARG A 147 -0.05 10.58 4.69
CA ARG A 147 -0.78 9.44 4.11
C ARG A 147 0.04 8.17 4.27
N LEU A 148 -0.66 7.04 4.43
CA LEU A 148 -0.05 5.72 4.53
C LEU A 148 -0.64 4.80 3.47
N PHE A 149 0.21 4.10 2.74
CA PHE A 149 -0.16 3.19 1.66
C PHE A 149 0.39 1.80 1.93
N GLN A 150 -0.43 0.79 1.68
CA GLN A 150 0.04 -0.59 1.67
C GLN A 150 0.75 -0.88 0.34
N ILE A 151 1.90 -1.54 0.43
CA ILE A 151 2.62 -2.06 -0.74
C ILE A 151 1.82 -3.25 -1.30
N PRO A 152 1.50 -3.26 -2.61
CA PRO A 152 0.71 -4.33 -3.18
C PRO A 152 1.47 -5.65 -3.21
N VAL A 153 0.70 -6.74 -3.21
CA VAL A 153 1.23 -8.08 -3.45
C VAL A 153 0.78 -8.55 -4.83
N VAL A 154 1.75 -8.82 -5.68
CA VAL A 154 1.53 -9.35 -7.02
C VAL A 154 1.61 -10.87 -6.98
N VAL A 155 0.61 -11.55 -7.54
CA VAL A 155 0.59 -13.00 -7.66
C VAL A 155 0.67 -13.38 -9.13
N LYS A 156 1.77 -14.03 -9.51
CA LYS A 156 1.97 -14.59 -10.86
C LYS A 156 1.57 -16.04 -10.86
N THR A 157 0.72 -16.42 -11.81
CA THR A 157 0.30 -17.81 -12.02
C THR A 157 1.02 -18.36 -13.25
N SER A 158 1.60 -19.53 -13.14
CA SER A 158 2.22 -20.27 -14.24
C SER A 158 1.65 -21.69 -14.32
N GLY A 159 1.82 -22.34 -15.48
CA GLY A 159 1.29 -23.68 -15.74
C GLY A 159 -0.07 -23.66 -16.44
N TRP A 160 -0.30 -24.63 -17.34
CA TRP A 160 -1.54 -24.73 -18.13
C TRP A 160 -2.56 -25.70 -17.49
N ILE A 161 -2.09 -26.82 -16.94
CA ILE A 161 -2.95 -27.82 -16.29
C ILE A 161 -2.81 -27.73 -14.77
N ILE A 162 -1.56 -27.65 -14.29
CA ILE A 162 -1.24 -27.48 -12.87
C ILE A 162 -0.82 -26.01 -12.68
N HIS A 163 -1.57 -25.30 -11.87
CA HIS A 163 -1.31 -23.87 -11.62
C HIS A 163 -0.39 -23.69 -10.41
N THR A 164 0.83 -23.23 -10.68
CA THR A 164 1.77 -22.80 -9.64
C THR A 164 1.72 -21.28 -9.52
N ARG A 165 1.50 -20.79 -8.31
CA ARG A 165 1.41 -19.37 -8.00
C ARG A 165 2.61 -18.92 -7.17
N VAL A 166 3.18 -17.77 -7.53
CA VAL A 166 4.25 -17.12 -6.79
C VAL A 166 3.80 -15.72 -6.45
N ALA A 167 3.80 -15.39 -5.15
CA ALA A 167 3.53 -14.05 -4.67
C ALA A 167 4.84 -13.28 -4.44
N SER A 168 4.84 -12.02 -4.79
CA SER A 168 5.97 -11.11 -4.56
C SER A 168 5.47 -9.69 -4.24
N PRO A 169 6.25 -8.88 -3.49
CA PRO A 169 5.91 -7.47 -3.30
C PRO A 169 5.96 -6.73 -4.64
N GLY A 170 4.89 -5.99 -4.95
CA GLY A 170 4.81 -5.17 -6.15
C GLY A 170 5.49 -3.82 -6.01
N ASN A 171 5.51 -3.05 -7.10
CA ASN A 171 5.94 -1.67 -7.10
C ASN A 171 4.81 -0.74 -6.64
N VAL A 172 5.18 0.42 -6.13
CA VAL A 172 4.24 1.45 -5.68
C VAL A 172 4.44 2.71 -6.50
N VAL A 173 3.37 3.23 -7.08
CA VAL A 173 3.36 4.57 -7.67
C VAL A 173 2.32 5.40 -6.92
N ILE A 174 2.75 6.55 -6.38
CA ILE A 174 1.92 7.45 -5.60
C ILE A 174 1.90 8.81 -6.30
N ASN A 175 0.71 9.29 -6.62
CA ASN A 175 0.47 10.62 -7.14
C ASN A 175 0.11 11.54 -5.98
N LEU A 176 0.91 12.59 -5.77
CA LEU A 176 0.70 13.59 -4.73
C LEU A 176 0.36 14.95 -5.34
N LEU A 177 -0.73 15.55 -4.89
CA LEU A 177 -1.06 16.93 -5.13
C LEU A 177 -0.88 17.72 -3.82
N LEU A 178 0.17 18.54 -3.76
CA LEU A 178 0.49 19.37 -2.61
C LEU A 178 -0.15 20.74 -2.78
N GLY A 179 -1.05 21.09 -1.89
CA GLY A 179 -1.70 22.40 -1.87
C GLY A 179 -0.93 23.46 -1.08
N THR A 180 -1.59 24.55 -0.81
CA THR A 180 -1.03 25.71 -0.11
C THR A 180 -0.65 25.40 1.35
N GLU A 181 -1.48 24.63 2.08
CA GLU A 181 -1.30 24.35 3.51
C GLU A 181 -1.45 22.85 3.87
N GLN A 182 -1.85 22.01 2.90
CA GLN A 182 -2.12 20.59 3.13
C GLN A 182 -1.95 19.76 1.86
N LEU A 183 -1.96 18.45 2.01
CA LEU A 183 -2.13 17.50 0.92
C LEU A 183 -3.55 17.62 0.37
N VAL A 184 -3.68 18.04 -0.89
CA VAL A 184 -4.99 18.12 -1.58
C VAL A 184 -5.42 16.71 -1.99
N ASN A 185 -4.48 15.93 -2.52
CA ASN A 185 -4.73 14.55 -2.93
C ASN A 185 -3.47 13.70 -2.82
N ALA A 186 -3.66 12.42 -2.53
CA ALA A 186 -2.59 11.43 -2.51
C ALA A 186 -3.20 10.06 -2.88
N LEU A 187 -2.87 9.55 -4.06
CA LEU A 187 -3.46 8.33 -4.60
C LEU A 187 -2.36 7.34 -4.97
N ARG A 188 -2.52 6.09 -4.56
CA ARG A 188 -1.72 5.00 -5.09
C ARG A 188 -2.30 4.55 -6.42
N VAL A 189 -1.46 4.57 -7.46
CA VAL A 189 -1.83 4.09 -8.78
C VAL A 189 -1.73 2.56 -8.80
N ARG A 190 -2.81 1.88 -9.18
CA ARG A 190 -2.80 0.43 -9.37
C ARG A 190 -1.91 0.08 -10.57
N GLN A 191 -1.02 -0.88 -10.38
CA GLN A 191 -0.14 -1.36 -11.44
C GLN A 191 -0.79 -2.53 -12.20
N PRO A 192 -0.49 -2.71 -13.50
CA PRO A 192 -1.07 -3.80 -14.30
C PRO A 192 -0.85 -5.20 -13.71
N GLU A 193 0.27 -5.40 -13.03
CA GLU A 193 0.64 -6.68 -12.40
C GLU A 193 -0.23 -7.03 -11.17
N GLU A 194 -0.95 -6.07 -10.61
CA GLU A 194 -1.81 -6.28 -9.43
C GLU A 194 -3.11 -7.03 -9.76
N GLY A 195 -3.43 -7.19 -11.05
CA GLY A 195 -4.68 -7.76 -11.50
C GLY A 195 -5.87 -6.81 -11.32
N LYS A 196 -7.09 -7.33 -11.58
CA LYS A 196 -8.32 -6.55 -11.42
C LYS A 196 -8.66 -6.38 -9.93
N PRO A 197 -9.29 -5.26 -9.53
CA PRO A 197 -9.82 -5.11 -8.17
C PRO A 197 -10.77 -6.25 -7.84
N LYS A 198 -10.78 -6.68 -6.57
CA LYS A 198 -11.84 -7.56 -6.08
C LYS A 198 -13.14 -6.76 -6.03
N GLU A 199 -14.28 -7.44 -6.22
CA GLU A 199 -15.59 -6.82 -6.14
C GLU A 199 -15.76 -6.09 -4.80
N GLY A 200 -16.02 -4.75 -4.85
CA GLY A 200 -16.11 -3.90 -3.65
C GLY A 200 -14.82 -3.14 -3.28
N GLU A 201 -13.70 -3.37 -3.95
CA GLU A 201 -12.47 -2.59 -3.74
C GLU A 201 -12.50 -1.29 -4.58
N PRO A 202 -12.38 -0.09 -3.98
CA PRO A 202 -12.37 1.17 -4.73
C PRO A 202 -11.13 1.26 -5.64
N GLU A 203 -11.33 1.59 -6.92
CA GLU A 203 -10.26 1.61 -7.93
C GLU A 203 -9.15 2.63 -7.66
N ALA A 204 -9.48 3.76 -7.03
CA ALA A 204 -8.57 4.90 -6.87
C ALA A 204 -7.88 4.99 -5.50
N GLU A 205 -8.42 4.34 -4.48
CA GLU A 205 -7.94 4.43 -3.09
C GLU A 205 -7.28 3.13 -2.59
N THR A 206 -7.05 2.20 -3.49
CA THR A 206 -6.57 0.86 -3.14
C THR A 206 -5.24 0.93 -2.40
N GLY A 207 -5.25 0.52 -1.15
CA GLY A 207 -4.07 0.44 -0.29
C GLY A 207 -3.80 1.67 0.58
N GLN A 208 -4.61 2.74 0.54
CA GLN A 208 -4.52 3.81 1.51
C GLN A 208 -5.12 3.37 2.85
N ILE A 209 -4.37 3.59 3.93
CA ILE A 209 -4.81 3.26 5.30
C ILE A 209 -5.36 4.52 5.95
N ASN A 210 -6.52 4.39 6.60
CA ASN A 210 -7.09 5.47 7.38
C ASN A 210 -6.23 5.72 8.63
N LEU A 211 -5.66 6.94 8.74
CA LEU A 211 -4.81 7.33 9.85
C LEU A 211 -5.58 7.66 11.14
N LEU A 212 -6.91 7.79 11.04
CA LEU A 212 -7.78 8.14 12.18
C LEU A 212 -8.29 6.91 12.94
N THR A 213 -8.21 5.72 12.35
CA THR A 213 -8.58 4.46 12.98
C THR A 213 -7.34 3.61 13.21
N PRO A 214 -7.12 3.07 14.43
CA PRO A 214 -6.08 2.07 14.65
C PRO A 214 -6.27 0.93 13.66
N ALA A 215 -5.20 0.49 13.00
CA ALA A 215 -5.26 -0.68 12.15
C ALA A 215 -5.66 -1.88 13.01
N GLU A 216 -6.81 -2.50 12.72
CA GLU A 216 -7.18 -3.77 13.34
C GLU A 216 -6.07 -4.78 13.06
N GLY A 217 -5.44 -5.25 14.13
CA GLY A 217 -4.39 -6.24 14.04
C GLY A 217 -4.96 -7.49 13.38
N GLY A 218 -4.52 -7.78 12.17
CA GLY A 218 -4.86 -9.04 11.50
C GLY A 218 -4.37 -10.21 12.36
N LYS A 219 -5.35 -11.01 12.79
CA LYS A 219 -5.13 -12.31 13.44
C LYS A 219 -4.59 -13.32 12.44
#